data_d3b5226860d0159b2dcf320f7c362314
#
_entry.id   d3b5226860d0159b2dcf320f7c362314
#
_cell.length_a   1.000
_cell.length_b   1.000
_cell.length_c   1.000
_cell.angle_alpha   90.00
_cell.angle_beta   90.00
_cell.angle_gamma   90.00
#
_symmetry.space_group_name_H-M   'P 1'
#
loop_
_entity.id
_entity.type
_entity.pdbx_description
1 polymer ?
#
loop_
_entity_poly.entity_id
_entity_poly.type
_entity_poly.pdbx_seq_one_letter_code
_entity_poly.pdbx_strand_id
1 'polypeptide(L)'
;MKAIKLKLYQNMVNYKVPTSFQLKESYPLPPYSTVIGMVHSLCDFKEYKPMKISISGSYFSKVNDLYTRYEFKNGNPFETGRHQLNVNGYGINRGVATAELLVDVNLTIHIIPKDQSGEFLNTIFEAFKYPKEYPSLGRREDIVLIKDVRIVDVEKKKLEKDLSNGEDNFAYIPVNFIQEKLVNHGDKKSGMNIYGTRYELTKNYILNNIGTKAKPKMIRSWEKEEVIYSSNIKGFKKREVPLDTDNEIVFCEL
;
A
#
# COMPACT_ATOMS: atom_id res chain seq x y z
N MET A 1 1.95 13.43 -17.77
CA MET A 1 2.22 13.77 -16.36
C MET A 1 3.51 13.07 -15.93
N LYS A 2 4.21 13.60 -14.92
CA LYS A 2 5.40 12.93 -14.39
C LYS A 2 5.07 12.13 -13.13
N ALA A 3 5.73 10.99 -12.98
CA ALA A 3 5.62 10.12 -11.82
C ALA A 3 7.01 9.78 -11.27
N ILE A 4 7.07 9.51 -9.97
CA ILE A 4 8.21 8.83 -9.36
C ILE A 4 7.93 7.33 -9.45
N LYS A 5 8.73 6.61 -10.22
CA LYS A 5 8.68 5.15 -10.33
C LYS A 5 9.67 4.54 -9.35
N LEU A 6 9.17 3.66 -8.50
CA LEU A 6 9.96 2.92 -7.52
C LEU A 6 9.93 1.43 -7.84
N LYS A 7 11.09 0.77 -7.75
CA LYS A 7 11.18 -0.69 -7.66
C LYS A 7 11.70 -1.05 -6.27
N LEU A 8 10.85 -1.74 -5.51
CA LEU A 8 11.08 -2.04 -4.11
C LEU A 8 11.14 -3.55 -3.87
N TYR A 9 11.87 -3.94 -2.83
CA TYR A 9 11.91 -5.32 -2.35
C TYR A 9 11.77 -5.35 -0.82
N GLN A 10 11.02 -6.34 -0.33
CA GLN A 10 10.93 -6.64 1.09
C GLN A 10 11.03 -8.16 1.30
N ASN A 11 11.89 -8.56 2.23
CA ASN A 11 12.07 -9.98 2.55
C ASN A 11 10.82 -10.57 3.21
N MET A 12 10.32 -9.91 4.25
CA MET A 12 9.08 -10.27 4.96
C MET A 12 8.32 -9.00 5.33
N VAL A 13 6.99 -9.00 5.15
CA VAL A 13 6.17 -7.83 5.46
C VAL A 13 4.73 -8.20 5.81
N ASN A 14 4.11 -7.39 6.68
CA ASN A 14 2.68 -7.41 6.94
C ASN A 14 2.05 -6.07 6.55
N TYR A 15 1.23 -6.06 5.51
CA TYR A 15 0.35 -4.94 5.16
C TYR A 15 -0.99 -5.14 5.86
N LYS A 16 -1.02 -4.89 7.16
CA LYS A 16 -2.11 -5.26 8.06
C LYS A 16 -3.49 -4.85 7.55
N VAL A 17 -4.40 -5.83 7.46
CA VAL A 17 -5.83 -5.60 7.27
C VAL A 17 -6.41 -5.04 8.57
N PRO A 18 -7.03 -3.84 8.57
CA PRO A 18 -7.49 -3.18 9.80
C PRO A 18 -8.48 -3.98 10.63
N THR A 19 -9.34 -4.78 9.99
CA THR A 19 -10.37 -5.60 10.62
C THR A 19 -9.86 -6.93 11.17
N SER A 20 -8.65 -7.35 10.80
CA SER A 20 -8.04 -8.60 11.27
C SER A 20 -7.26 -8.37 12.56
N PHE A 21 -7.97 -8.43 13.71
CA PHE A 21 -7.36 -8.14 15.02
C PHE A 21 -6.54 -9.30 15.57
N GLN A 22 -7.00 -10.53 15.40
CA GLN A 22 -6.38 -11.72 15.98
C GLN A 22 -5.29 -12.30 15.07
N LEU A 23 -5.61 -12.55 13.82
CA LEU A 23 -4.69 -13.19 12.87
C LEU A 23 -3.68 -12.21 12.25
N LYS A 24 -3.99 -10.92 12.29
CA LYS A 24 -3.19 -9.86 11.65
C LYS A 24 -2.90 -10.20 10.19
N GLU A 25 -3.95 -10.54 9.45
CA GLU A 25 -3.87 -10.82 8.02
C GLU A 25 -3.26 -9.67 7.25
N SER A 26 -2.57 -9.99 6.17
CA SER A 26 -1.94 -9.03 5.28
C SER A 26 -2.76 -8.81 4.01
N TYR A 27 -2.88 -7.57 3.56
CA TYR A 27 -3.23 -7.29 2.17
C TYR A 27 -2.16 -7.89 1.25
N PRO A 28 -2.52 -8.33 0.04
CA PRO A 28 -1.57 -8.93 -0.90
C PRO A 28 -0.54 -7.94 -1.48
N LEU A 29 -0.88 -6.65 -1.53
CA LEU A 29 0.00 -5.52 -1.84
C LEU A 29 -0.27 -4.42 -0.81
N PRO A 30 0.64 -3.44 -0.62
CA PRO A 30 0.41 -2.35 0.33
C PRO A 30 -0.83 -1.53 -0.07
N PRO A 31 -1.71 -1.14 0.87
CA PRO A 31 -2.78 -0.19 0.57
C PRO A 31 -2.20 1.20 0.26
N TYR A 32 -2.94 2.02 -0.50
CA TYR A 32 -2.49 3.34 -0.92
C TYR A 32 -2.03 4.23 0.24
N SER A 33 -2.77 4.20 1.36
CA SER A 33 -2.40 4.97 2.56
C SER A 33 -1.04 4.60 3.14
N THR A 34 -0.63 3.33 3.04
CA THR A 34 0.68 2.88 3.52
C THR A 34 1.80 3.44 2.66
N VAL A 35 1.63 3.44 1.33
CA VAL A 35 2.59 4.04 0.39
C VAL A 35 2.66 5.55 0.58
N ILE A 36 1.51 6.24 0.67
CA ILE A 36 1.44 7.68 0.92
C ILE A 36 2.12 8.02 2.25
N GLY A 37 1.90 7.21 3.28
CA GLY A 37 2.55 7.37 4.59
C GLY A 37 4.07 7.28 4.50
N MET A 38 4.61 6.33 3.74
CA MET A 38 6.05 6.20 3.51
C MET A 38 6.61 7.44 2.78
N VAL A 39 5.93 7.93 1.74
CA VAL A 39 6.34 9.16 1.03
C VAL A 39 6.40 10.35 1.99
N HIS A 40 5.34 10.53 2.80
CA HIS A 40 5.27 11.64 3.75
C HIS A 40 6.36 11.55 4.82
N SER A 41 6.66 10.34 5.32
CA SER A 41 7.73 10.12 6.31
C SER A 41 9.09 10.50 5.76
N LEU A 42 9.44 9.97 4.57
CA LEU A 42 10.74 10.23 3.96
C LEU A 42 10.95 11.68 3.53
N CYS A 43 9.89 12.34 3.04
CA CYS A 43 9.93 13.74 2.65
C CYS A 43 9.71 14.72 3.81
N ASP A 44 9.43 14.24 5.02
CA ASP A 44 9.08 15.05 6.20
C ASP A 44 7.88 16.00 5.96
N PHE A 45 6.91 15.57 5.16
CA PHE A 45 5.71 16.37 4.91
C PHE A 45 4.81 16.39 6.15
N LYS A 46 4.55 17.59 6.67
CA LYS A 46 3.68 17.80 7.86
C LYS A 46 2.20 17.87 7.51
N GLU A 47 1.88 18.21 6.26
CA GLU A 47 0.54 18.31 5.75
C GLU A 47 0.33 17.33 4.60
N TYR A 48 -0.92 16.90 4.41
CA TYR A 48 -1.23 15.99 3.31
C TYR A 48 -0.91 16.62 1.95
N LYS A 49 -0.09 15.95 1.17
CA LYS A 49 0.22 16.28 -0.21
C LYS A 49 -0.54 15.33 -1.15
N PRO A 50 -1.54 15.83 -1.90
CA PRO A 50 -2.36 14.98 -2.76
C PRO A 50 -1.53 14.30 -3.83
N MET A 51 -1.72 12.98 -3.97
CA MET A 51 -1.06 12.16 -4.98
C MET A 51 -1.92 10.98 -5.40
N LYS A 52 -1.69 10.49 -6.60
CA LYS A 52 -2.24 9.25 -7.11
C LYS A 52 -1.17 8.18 -7.03
N ILE A 53 -1.57 6.95 -6.75
CA ILE A 53 -0.66 5.81 -6.55
C ILE A 53 -1.11 4.68 -7.46
N SER A 54 -0.16 4.08 -8.17
CA SER A 54 -0.35 2.81 -8.87
C SER A 54 0.59 1.79 -8.25
N ILE A 55 0.08 0.59 -7.95
CA ILE A 55 0.82 -0.46 -7.27
C ILE A 55 0.66 -1.76 -8.05
N SER A 56 1.79 -2.32 -8.46
CA SER A 56 1.88 -3.67 -9.00
C SER A 56 3.04 -4.43 -8.35
N GLY A 57 2.99 -5.74 -8.38
CA GLY A 57 4.04 -6.56 -7.83
C GLY A 57 3.62 -7.99 -7.54
N SER A 58 4.51 -8.72 -6.90
CA SER A 58 4.29 -10.12 -6.53
C SER A 58 4.95 -10.42 -5.19
N TYR A 59 4.54 -11.52 -4.58
CA TYR A 59 5.21 -12.12 -3.43
C TYR A 59 5.33 -13.63 -3.67
N PHE A 60 6.36 -14.24 -3.10
CA PHE A 60 6.62 -15.66 -3.29
C PHE A 60 5.62 -16.53 -2.51
N SER A 61 5.44 -16.24 -1.22
CA SER A 61 4.59 -17.07 -0.34
C SER A 61 4.08 -16.26 0.85
N LYS A 62 3.24 -16.91 1.67
CA LYS A 62 2.77 -16.39 2.96
C LYS A 62 3.20 -17.32 4.06
N VAL A 63 3.61 -16.76 5.19
CA VAL A 63 3.93 -17.49 6.43
C VAL A 63 3.19 -16.86 7.61
N ASN A 64 2.82 -17.69 8.58
CA ASN A 64 2.28 -17.19 9.84
C ASN A 64 3.39 -17.21 10.89
N ASP A 65 3.76 -16.03 11.37
CA ASP A 65 4.73 -15.86 12.43
C ASP A 65 4.05 -15.85 13.81
N LEU A 66 4.70 -16.49 14.77
CA LEU A 66 4.27 -16.53 16.17
C LEU A 66 5.19 -15.65 16.99
N TYR A 67 4.62 -14.71 17.72
CA TYR A 67 5.40 -13.84 18.60
C TYR A 67 4.75 -13.64 19.96
N THR A 68 5.56 -13.28 20.96
CA THR A 68 5.07 -12.94 22.28
C THR A 68 4.55 -11.50 22.30
N ARG A 69 3.28 -11.36 22.67
CA ARG A 69 2.64 -10.06 22.91
C ARG A 69 2.64 -9.73 24.38
N TYR A 70 3.07 -8.52 24.72
CA TYR A 70 2.94 -7.96 26.05
C TYR A 70 1.78 -6.98 26.10
N GLU A 71 0.89 -7.14 27.07
CA GLU A 71 -0.31 -6.31 27.23
C GLU A 71 -0.10 -5.29 28.33
N PHE A 72 0.23 -4.08 27.92
CA PHE A 72 0.37 -2.95 28.82
C PHE A 72 -0.97 -2.23 29.00
N LYS A 73 -1.38 -2.02 30.24
CA LYS A 73 -2.56 -1.25 30.57
C LYS A 73 -2.21 -0.23 31.65
N ASN A 74 -2.44 1.06 31.36
CA ASN A 74 -2.21 2.13 32.34
C ASN A 74 -3.05 1.92 33.60
N GLY A 75 -2.43 2.16 34.77
CA GLY A 75 -3.12 2.08 36.04
C GLY A 75 -3.58 0.69 36.46
N ASN A 76 -2.93 -0.38 35.97
CA ASN A 76 -3.25 -1.76 36.32
C ASN A 76 -2.25 -2.28 37.37
N PRO A 77 -2.55 -2.21 38.70
CA PRO A 77 -1.65 -2.71 39.75
C PRO A 77 -1.37 -4.20 39.56
N PHE A 78 -0.18 -4.63 39.95
CA PHE A 78 0.17 -6.05 39.90
C PHE A 78 -0.64 -6.83 40.94
N GLU A 79 -1.27 -7.91 40.49
CA GLU A 79 -1.97 -8.90 41.31
C GLU A 79 -1.36 -10.27 41.07
N THR A 80 -0.91 -10.93 42.14
CA THR A 80 -0.38 -12.30 42.08
C THR A 80 -1.48 -13.25 41.61
N GLY A 81 -1.11 -14.14 40.67
CA GLY A 81 -2.06 -15.11 40.07
C GLY A 81 -2.88 -14.57 38.91
N ARG A 82 -2.91 -13.26 38.70
CA ARG A 82 -3.60 -12.61 37.56
C ARG A 82 -2.63 -12.15 36.49
N HIS A 83 -1.48 -11.63 36.86
CA HIS A 83 -0.49 -11.07 35.94
C HIS A 83 0.77 -11.94 35.91
N GLN A 84 1.32 -12.17 34.69
CA GLN A 84 2.54 -12.95 34.54
C GLN A 84 3.80 -12.18 34.89
N LEU A 85 3.77 -10.85 34.76
CA LEU A 85 4.94 -10.00 35.01
C LEU A 85 4.57 -8.83 35.92
N ASN A 86 5.51 -8.48 36.81
CA ASN A 86 5.46 -7.27 37.64
C ASN A 86 6.54 -6.31 37.14
N VAL A 87 6.13 -5.15 36.65
CA VAL A 87 7.04 -4.09 36.23
C VAL A 87 6.75 -2.84 37.05
N ASN A 88 7.60 -2.53 38.01
CA ASN A 88 7.44 -1.37 38.89
C ASN A 88 6.06 -1.28 39.55
N GLY A 89 5.53 -2.42 40.04
CA GLY A 89 4.20 -2.48 40.68
C GLY A 89 3.03 -2.56 39.69
N TYR A 90 3.26 -2.55 38.37
CA TYR A 90 2.22 -2.73 37.37
C TYR A 90 2.19 -4.16 36.84
N GLY A 91 0.98 -4.69 36.72
CA GLY A 91 0.72 -6.02 36.17
C GLY A 91 0.68 -6.02 34.65
N ILE A 92 1.48 -6.90 34.04
CA ILE A 92 1.55 -7.07 32.59
C ILE A 92 1.21 -8.52 32.26
N ASN A 93 0.29 -8.70 31.29
CA ASN A 93 -0.01 -10.00 30.73
C ASN A 93 0.85 -10.25 29.49
N ARG A 94 1.21 -11.52 29.33
CA ARG A 94 1.97 -12.02 28.20
C ARG A 94 1.13 -13.08 27.49
N GLY A 95 0.99 -12.95 26.18
CA GLY A 95 0.24 -13.90 25.35
C GLY A 95 0.97 -14.22 24.06
N VAL A 96 0.54 -15.28 23.39
CA VAL A 96 0.97 -15.59 22.03
C VAL A 96 0.07 -14.82 21.05
N ALA A 97 0.69 -14.27 20.02
CA ALA A 97 -0.02 -13.62 18.91
C ALA A 97 0.56 -14.09 17.58
N THR A 98 -0.24 -14.01 16.53
CA THR A 98 0.13 -14.35 15.16
C THR A 98 0.17 -13.12 14.27
N ALA A 99 1.00 -13.16 13.23
CA ALA A 99 0.97 -12.23 12.12
C ALA A 99 1.21 -12.97 10.82
N GLU A 100 0.35 -12.76 9.82
CA GLU A 100 0.60 -13.25 8.46
C GLU A 100 1.63 -12.35 7.79
N LEU A 101 2.70 -12.93 7.27
CA LEU A 101 3.76 -12.23 6.57
C LEU A 101 3.80 -12.68 5.11
N LEU A 102 3.90 -11.72 4.20
CA LEU A 102 4.28 -11.97 2.81
C LEU A 102 5.79 -12.11 2.72
N VAL A 103 6.27 -13.05 1.92
CA VAL A 103 7.69 -13.38 1.76
C VAL A 103 8.13 -13.01 0.35
N ASP A 104 9.34 -12.46 0.23
CA ASP A 104 9.99 -12.09 -1.05
C ASP A 104 9.09 -11.20 -1.93
N VAL A 105 8.68 -10.07 -1.37
CA VAL A 105 7.81 -9.11 -2.04
C VAL A 105 8.61 -8.21 -2.98
N ASN A 106 8.21 -8.17 -4.26
CA ASN A 106 8.73 -7.24 -5.26
C ASN A 106 7.60 -6.31 -5.71
N LEU A 107 7.84 -5.01 -5.65
CA LEU A 107 6.85 -4.00 -5.99
C LEU A 107 7.37 -3.05 -7.07
N THR A 108 6.47 -2.68 -7.98
CA THR A 108 6.60 -1.48 -8.82
C THR A 108 5.53 -0.50 -8.42
N ILE A 109 5.93 0.69 -8.00
CA ILE A 109 5.01 1.72 -7.52
C ILE A 109 5.23 2.99 -8.33
N HIS A 110 4.14 3.58 -8.84
CA HIS A 110 4.17 4.91 -9.44
C HIS A 110 3.47 5.89 -8.50
N ILE A 111 4.19 6.94 -8.12
CA ILE A 111 3.68 8.06 -7.31
C ILE A 111 3.52 9.23 -8.25
N ILE A 112 2.28 9.68 -8.45
CA ILE A 112 1.93 10.83 -9.30
C ILE A 112 1.42 11.94 -8.40
N PRO A 113 2.28 12.89 -7.97
CA PRO A 113 1.85 14.03 -7.18
C PRO A 113 0.87 14.90 -7.97
N LYS A 114 -0.06 15.55 -7.28
CA LYS A 114 -0.91 16.59 -7.89
C LYS A 114 -0.10 17.81 -8.28
N ASP A 115 0.89 18.17 -7.46
CA ASP A 115 1.89 19.19 -7.79
C ASP A 115 2.92 18.58 -8.73
N GLN A 116 2.93 19.03 -9.98
CA GLN A 116 3.82 18.58 -11.05
C GLN A 116 5.03 19.49 -11.22
N SER A 117 5.30 20.42 -10.27
CA SER A 117 6.50 21.25 -10.32
C SER A 117 7.77 20.39 -10.24
N GLY A 118 8.79 20.79 -10.98
CA GLY A 118 10.06 20.05 -10.99
C GLY A 118 10.72 20.03 -9.61
N GLU A 119 10.55 21.06 -8.81
CA GLU A 119 11.05 21.14 -7.44
C GLU A 119 10.37 20.09 -6.53
N PHE A 120 9.05 20.00 -6.59
CA PHE A 120 8.29 19.02 -5.77
C PHE A 120 8.60 17.58 -6.18
N LEU A 121 8.65 17.30 -7.48
CA LEU A 121 9.07 16.00 -7.99
C LEU A 121 10.47 15.62 -7.55
N ASN A 122 11.41 16.57 -7.62
CA ASN A 122 12.78 16.34 -7.20
C ASN A 122 12.88 16.12 -5.69
N THR A 123 12.08 16.82 -4.88
CA THR A 123 12.02 16.60 -3.43
C THR A 123 11.66 15.13 -3.10
N ILE A 124 10.65 14.58 -3.75
CA ILE A 124 10.28 13.17 -3.55
C ILE A 124 11.38 12.23 -4.07
N PHE A 125 11.90 12.50 -5.28
CA PHE A 125 12.96 11.69 -5.88
C PHE A 125 14.20 11.60 -4.98
N GLU A 126 14.69 12.73 -4.49
CA GLU A 126 15.89 12.79 -3.62
C GLU A 126 15.63 12.11 -2.26
N ALA A 127 14.41 12.23 -1.70
CA ALA A 127 14.06 11.56 -0.46
C ALA A 127 14.11 10.03 -0.56
N PHE A 128 13.78 9.46 -1.71
CA PHE A 128 13.90 8.03 -1.97
C PHE A 128 15.30 7.60 -2.39
N LYS A 129 16.03 8.46 -3.08
CA LYS A 129 17.40 8.17 -3.54
C LYS A 129 18.41 8.23 -2.40
N TYR A 130 18.21 9.15 -1.47
CA TYR A 130 19.07 9.35 -0.30
C TYR A 130 18.23 9.47 0.98
N PRO A 131 17.58 8.37 1.39
CA PRO A 131 16.67 8.40 2.53
C PRO A 131 17.44 8.74 3.82
N LYS A 132 16.85 9.64 4.63
CA LYS A 132 17.42 10.07 5.93
C LYS A 132 17.38 8.97 7.00
N GLU A 133 16.47 8.02 6.85
CA GLU A 133 16.30 6.87 7.72
C GLU A 133 15.98 5.63 6.86
N TYR A 134 16.11 4.45 7.43
CA TYR A 134 15.72 3.22 6.73
C TYR A 134 14.23 3.26 6.42
N PRO A 135 13.83 3.23 5.13
CA PRO A 135 12.43 3.26 4.74
C PRO A 135 11.73 1.98 5.19
N SER A 136 10.50 2.11 5.67
CA SER A 136 9.64 0.99 6.00
C SER A 136 8.30 1.11 5.26
N LEU A 137 7.73 -0.04 4.87
CA LEU A 137 6.43 -0.11 4.21
C LEU A 137 5.67 -1.29 4.79
N GLY A 138 4.65 -1.02 5.59
CA GLY A 138 3.94 -1.99 6.41
C GLY A 138 4.11 -1.64 7.90
N ARG A 139 4.63 -2.57 8.70
CA ARG A 139 4.99 -2.32 10.08
C ARG A 139 6.32 -1.54 10.14
N ARG A 140 6.65 -0.97 11.29
CA ARG A 140 7.91 -0.22 11.46
C ARG A 140 9.17 -1.07 11.20
N GLU A 141 9.12 -2.34 11.55
CA GLU A 141 10.19 -3.32 11.32
C GLU A 141 10.27 -3.86 9.88
N ASP A 142 9.24 -3.59 9.05
CA ASP A 142 9.18 -4.07 7.67
C ASP A 142 10.00 -3.14 6.75
N ILE A 143 11.33 -3.29 6.81
CA ILE A 143 12.28 -2.47 6.06
C ILE A 143 12.15 -2.71 4.56
N VAL A 144 12.29 -1.64 3.77
CA VAL A 144 12.25 -1.65 2.32
C VAL A 144 13.65 -1.50 1.74
N LEU A 145 14.02 -2.37 0.82
CA LEU A 145 15.14 -2.15 -0.08
C LEU A 145 14.65 -1.43 -1.34
N ILE A 146 15.10 -0.21 -1.55
CA ILE A 146 14.86 0.54 -2.78
C ILE A 146 15.85 0.05 -3.84
N LYS A 147 15.35 -0.71 -4.83
CA LYS A 147 16.18 -1.22 -5.93
C LYS A 147 16.40 -0.18 -7.02
N ASP A 148 15.38 0.63 -7.27
CA ASP A 148 15.44 1.66 -8.32
C ASP A 148 14.47 2.81 -7.98
N VAL A 149 14.86 4.03 -8.30
CA VAL A 149 14.03 5.23 -8.24
C VAL A 149 14.29 6.10 -9.46
N ARG A 150 13.23 6.44 -10.18
CA ARG A 150 13.32 7.26 -11.41
C ARG A 150 12.12 8.19 -11.53
N ILE A 151 12.34 9.35 -12.17
CA ILE A 151 11.26 10.20 -12.66
C ILE A 151 10.93 9.72 -14.08
N VAL A 152 9.68 9.35 -14.31
CA VAL A 152 9.18 8.86 -15.60
C VAL A 152 8.01 9.70 -16.07
N ASP A 153 7.84 9.81 -17.40
CA ASP A 153 6.63 10.38 -17.97
C ASP A 153 5.53 9.32 -18.04
N VAL A 154 4.31 9.72 -17.70
CA VAL A 154 3.12 8.86 -17.79
C VAL A 154 2.10 9.55 -18.69
N GLU A 155 1.70 8.85 -19.75
CA GLU A 155 0.80 9.36 -20.78
C GLU A 155 -0.26 8.33 -21.15
N LYS A 156 -1.47 8.81 -21.49
CA LYS A 156 -2.46 7.95 -22.13
C LYS A 156 -2.02 7.64 -23.54
N LYS A 157 -1.75 6.38 -23.83
CA LYS A 157 -1.35 5.91 -25.16
C LYS A 157 -2.33 4.89 -25.68
N LYS A 158 -2.71 5.06 -26.96
CA LYS A 158 -3.52 4.09 -27.66
C LYS A 158 -2.67 2.86 -28.01
N LEU A 159 -3.11 1.71 -27.57
CA LEU A 159 -2.38 0.48 -27.81
C LEU A 159 -2.53 0.01 -29.28
N GLU A 160 -1.43 -0.26 -29.95
CA GLU A 160 -1.41 -0.85 -31.28
C GLU A 160 -1.62 -2.36 -31.24
N LYS A 161 -1.22 -2.99 -30.15
CA LYS A 161 -1.37 -4.43 -29.85
C LYS A 161 -1.76 -4.61 -28.39
N ASP A 162 -2.24 -5.81 -28.04
CA ASP A 162 -2.50 -6.14 -26.64
C ASP A 162 -1.19 -6.10 -25.84
N LEU A 163 -1.22 -5.42 -24.70
CA LEU A 163 -0.07 -5.28 -23.80
C LEU A 163 -0.32 -6.10 -22.54
N SER A 164 0.54 -7.08 -22.28
CA SER A 164 0.48 -7.92 -21.07
C SER A 164 1.42 -7.41 -20.00
N ASN A 165 0.93 -7.40 -18.75
CA ASN A 165 1.72 -7.05 -17.56
C ASN A 165 2.50 -8.26 -16.99
N GLY A 166 2.50 -9.42 -17.68
CA GLY A 166 3.08 -10.68 -17.21
C GLY A 166 2.11 -11.51 -16.37
N GLU A 167 2.33 -12.83 -16.35
CA GLU A 167 1.42 -13.77 -15.66
C GLU A 167 1.52 -13.68 -14.12
N ASP A 168 2.74 -13.47 -13.62
CA ASP A 168 3.05 -13.43 -12.17
C ASP A 168 3.03 -12.02 -11.58
N ASN A 169 2.65 -11.02 -12.35
CA ASN A 169 2.58 -9.65 -11.88
C ASN A 169 1.14 -9.26 -11.57
N PHE A 170 0.87 -9.06 -10.28
CA PHE A 170 -0.43 -8.63 -9.77
C PHE A 170 -0.48 -7.10 -9.66
N ALA A 171 -1.69 -6.54 -9.69
CA ALA A 171 -1.88 -5.13 -9.43
C ALA A 171 -3.22 -4.86 -8.73
N TYR A 172 -3.30 -3.69 -8.09
CA TYR A 172 -4.57 -3.08 -7.75
C TYR A 172 -5.11 -2.31 -8.96
N ILE A 173 -6.14 -2.86 -9.59
CA ILE A 173 -6.79 -2.29 -10.76
C ILE A 173 -7.98 -1.46 -10.27
N PRO A 174 -8.02 -0.13 -10.48
CA PRO A 174 -9.22 0.67 -10.18
C PRO A 174 -10.44 0.14 -10.93
N VAL A 175 -11.59 0.08 -10.27
CA VAL A 175 -12.81 -0.52 -10.82
C VAL A 175 -13.24 0.13 -12.13
N ASN A 176 -13.04 1.43 -12.29
CA ASN A 176 -13.33 2.16 -13.53
C ASN A 176 -12.53 1.66 -14.74
N PHE A 177 -11.28 1.20 -14.58
CA PHE A 177 -10.48 0.61 -15.67
C PHE A 177 -11.16 -0.62 -16.28
N ILE A 178 -11.92 -1.34 -15.46
CA ILE A 178 -12.65 -2.52 -15.87
C ILE A 178 -14.00 -2.14 -16.47
N GLN A 179 -14.72 -1.21 -15.84
CA GLN A 179 -16.01 -0.68 -16.33
C GLN A 179 -15.87 -0.04 -17.71
N GLU A 180 -14.81 0.72 -17.94
CA GLU A 180 -14.49 1.36 -19.22
C GLU A 180 -13.83 0.39 -20.22
N LYS A 181 -13.59 -0.85 -19.82
CA LYS A 181 -12.92 -1.88 -20.64
C LYS A 181 -11.56 -1.44 -21.17
N LEU A 182 -10.78 -0.77 -20.33
CA LEU A 182 -9.40 -0.37 -20.64
C LEU A 182 -8.46 -1.57 -20.56
N VAL A 183 -8.69 -2.46 -19.58
CA VAL A 183 -7.91 -3.66 -19.37
C VAL A 183 -8.82 -4.88 -19.18
N ASN A 184 -8.30 -6.05 -19.54
CA ASN A 184 -8.81 -7.34 -19.12
C ASN A 184 -7.91 -7.89 -18.02
N HIS A 185 -8.43 -8.76 -17.17
CA HIS A 185 -7.69 -9.34 -16.06
C HIS A 185 -8.21 -10.73 -15.73
N GLY A 186 -7.42 -11.46 -14.96
CA GLY A 186 -7.76 -12.80 -14.50
C GLY A 186 -7.36 -13.89 -15.46
N ASP A 187 -7.67 -15.11 -15.09
CA ASP A 187 -7.26 -16.32 -15.80
C ASP A 187 -8.46 -17.25 -16.02
N LYS A 188 -8.35 -18.12 -17.04
CA LYS A 188 -9.24 -19.24 -17.26
C LYS A 188 -8.53 -20.52 -16.84
N LYS A 189 -8.80 -20.99 -15.63
CA LYS A 189 -8.30 -22.29 -15.15
C LYS A 189 -9.45 -23.28 -15.06
N SER A 190 -9.28 -24.45 -15.69
CA SER A 190 -10.23 -25.57 -15.60
C SER A 190 -11.69 -25.21 -15.92
N GLY A 191 -11.89 -24.32 -16.89
CA GLY A 191 -13.25 -23.88 -17.29
C GLY A 191 -13.89 -22.81 -16.42
N MET A 192 -13.25 -22.39 -15.33
CA MET A 192 -13.71 -21.28 -14.48
C MET A 192 -12.92 -19.99 -14.76
N ASN A 193 -13.64 -18.88 -14.80
CA ASN A 193 -13.02 -17.55 -14.88
C ASN A 193 -12.65 -17.07 -13.47
N ILE A 194 -11.40 -16.73 -13.24
CA ILE A 194 -10.92 -16.15 -11.98
C ILE A 194 -10.70 -14.66 -12.21
N TYR A 195 -11.55 -13.81 -11.64
CA TYR A 195 -11.56 -12.37 -11.86
C TYR A 195 -10.83 -11.56 -10.77
N GLY A 196 -10.14 -12.21 -9.83
CA GLY A 196 -9.44 -11.53 -8.75
C GLY A 196 -10.34 -11.21 -7.54
N THR A 197 -9.79 -10.46 -6.59
CA THR A 197 -10.45 -10.11 -5.32
C THR A 197 -10.69 -8.61 -5.25
N ARG A 198 -11.93 -8.20 -4.92
CA ARG A 198 -12.28 -6.78 -4.72
C ARG A 198 -11.86 -6.32 -3.34
N TYR A 199 -11.20 -5.18 -3.29
CA TYR A 199 -10.83 -4.48 -2.05
C TYR A 199 -11.33 -3.04 -2.07
N GLU A 200 -11.64 -2.53 -0.88
CA GLU A 200 -11.85 -1.13 -0.60
C GLU A 200 -10.64 -0.65 0.20
N LEU A 201 -9.71 0.03 -0.47
CA LEU A 201 -8.44 0.45 0.11
C LEU A 201 -8.52 1.87 0.64
N THR A 202 -8.00 2.08 1.85
CA THR A 202 -7.83 3.43 2.40
C THR A 202 -6.73 4.18 1.64
N LYS A 203 -6.96 5.46 1.35
CA LYS A 203 -6.03 6.37 0.69
C LYS A 203 -5.50 7.43 1.65
N ASN A 204 -6.38 8.30 2.10
CA ASN A 204 -6.10 9.36 3.05
C ASN A 204 -7.30 9.58 3.97
N TYR A 205 -7.19 10.51 4.90
CA TYR A 205 -8.31 10.91 5.73
C TYR A 205 -8.50 12.42 5.70
N ILE A 206 -9.73 12.85 5.97
CA ILE A 206 -10.10 14.24 6.19
C ILE A 206 -10.52 14.38 7.65
N LEU A 207 -10.08 15.46 8.31
CA LEU A 207 -10.51 15.78 9.65
C LEU A 207 -11.81 16.55 9.60
N ASN A 208 -12.89 15.95 10.10
CA ASN A 208 -14.21 16.56 10.21
C ASN A 208 -14.51 16.94 11.64
N ASN A 209 -14.95 18.19 11.86
CA ASN A 209 -15.39 18.62 13.16
C ASN A 209 -16.87 18.23 13.37
N ILE A 210 -17.12 17.27 14.26
CA ILE A 210 -18.48 16.86 14.69
C ILE A 210 -18.93 17.54 15.99
N GLY A 211 -18.09 18.38 16.58
CA GLY A 211 -18.39 19.17 17.76
C GLY A 211 -18.95 20.56 17.43
N THR A 212 -19.19 21.34 18.44
CA THR A 212 -19.58 22.75 18.32
C THR A 212 -18.35 23.64 18.10
N LYS A 213 -18.54 24.90 17.69
CA LYS A 213 -17.45 25.88 17.62
C LYS A 213 -16.74 26.09 18.96
N ALA A 214 -17.48 26.01 20.08
CA ALA A 214 -16.93 26.18 21.43
C ALA A 214 -16.24 24.92 21.98
N LYS A 215 -16.61 23.71 21.49
CA LYS A 215 -16.01 22.43 21.87
C LYS A 215 -15.81 21.59 20.60
N PRO A 216 -14.76 21.87 19.82
CA PRO A 216 -14.50 21.12 18.60
C PRO A 216 -14.14 19.67 18.93
N LYS A 217 -14.74 18.72 18.20
CA LYS A 217 -14.42 17.29 18.26
C LYS A 217 -14.06 16.82 16.86
N MET A 218 -12.76 16.72 16.60
CA MET A 218 -12.26 16.27 15.30
C MET A 218 -12.31 14.76 15.21
N ILE A 219 -12.91 14.25 14.13
CA ILE A 219 -12.88 12.83 13.76
C ILE A 219 -12.25 12.65 12.38
N ARG A 220 -11.66 11.49 12.14
CA ARG A 220 -11.11 11.11 10.84
C ARG A 220 -12.19 10.44 10.00
N SER A 221 -12.47 11.01 8.83
CA SER A 221 -13.23 10.34 7.76
C SER A 221 -12.25 9.85 6.71
N TRP A 222 -12.28 8.54 6.47
CA TRP A 222 -11.35 7.90 5.55
C TRP A 222 -11.86 7.99 4.12
N GLU A 223 -11.03 8.49 3.20
CA GLU A 223 -11.24 8.34 1.78
C GLU A 223 -10.71 6.99 1.34
N LYS A 224 -11.48 6.31 0.50
CA LYS A 224 -11.22 4.96 0.06
C LYS A 224 -11.37 4.84 -1.45
N GLU A 225 -10.65 3.90 -2.04
CA GLU A 225 -10.75 3.57 -3.47
C GLU A 225 -11.08 2.08 -3.62
N GLU A 226 -12.03 1.78 -4.51
CA GLU A 226 -12.37 0.42 -4.86
C GLU A 226 -11.47 -0.09 -5.97
N VAL A 227 -10.86 -1.25 -5.72
CA VAL A 227 -9.92 -1.88 -6.63
C VAL A 227 -10.18 -3.38 -6.75
N ILE A 228 -9.72 -3.96 -7.83
CA ILE A 228 -9.63 -5.41 -7.99
C ILE A 228 -8.16 -5.81 -7.97
N TYR A 229 -7.78 -6.68 -7.04
CA TYR A 229 -6.48 -7.33 -7.02
C TYR A 229 -6.52 -8.52 -7.96
N SER A 230 -5.74 -8.48 -9.01
CA SER A 230 -5.70 -9.53 -10.04
C SER A 230 -4.35 -9.61 -10.72
N SER A 231 -4.13 -10.71 -11.42
CA SER A 231 -2.98 -10.95 -12.29
C SER A 231 -3.40 -11.08 -13.75
N ASN A 232 -2.45 -11.41 -14.60
CA ASN A 232 -2.67 -11.63 -16.04
C ASN A 232 -3.41 -10.46 -16.70
N ILE A 233 -2.96 -9.25 -16.38
CA ILE A 233 -3.60 -8.01 -16.80
C ILE A 233 -3.16 -7.70 -18.23
N LYS A 234 -4.12 -7.45 -19.12
CA LYS A 234 -3.89 -7.13 -20.51
C LYS A 234 -4.61 -5.85 -20.89
N GLY A 235 -3.87 -4.86 -21.33
CA GLY A 235 -4.43 -3.68 -22.01
C GLY A 235 -4.94 -4.06 -23.38
N PHE A 236 -6.16 -3.64 -23.72
CA PHE A 236 -6.77 -3.98 -25.01
C PHE A 236 -6.26 -3.10 -26.16
N LYS A 237 -6.00 -3.71 -27.30
CA LYS A 237 -5.75 -3.02 -28.57
C LYS A 237 -6.82 -1.97 -28.84
N LYS A 238 -6.40 -0.80 -29.37
CA LYS A 238 -7.22 0.38 -29.66
C LYS A 238 -7.79 1.11 -28.43
N ARG A 239 -7.51 0.66 -27.22
CA ARG A 239 -7.84 1.41 -26.01
C ARG A 239 -6.70 2.32 -25.59
N GLU A 240 -7.04 3.42 -24.96
CA GLU A 240 -6.06 4.34 -24.37
C GLU A 240 -5.88 3.98 -22.91
N VAL A 241 -4.67 3.60 -22.55
CA VAL A 241 -4.29 3.27 -21.18
C VAL A 241 -3.12 4.13 -20.75
N PRO A 242 -3.04 4.49 -19.47
CA PRO A 242 -1.86 5.15 -18.92
C PRO A 242 -0.64 4.22 -19.00
N LEU A 243 0.41 4.66 -19.67
CA LEU A 243 1.69 3.97 -19.77
C LEU A 243 2.81 4.89 -19.31
N ASP A 244 3.81 4.30 -18.66
CA ASP A 244 5.05 5.00 -18.38
C ASP A 244 6.03 4.93 -19.58
N THR A 245 7.21 5.52 -19.41
CA THR A 245 8.27 5.51 -20.44
C THR A 245 8.80 4.12 -20.76
N ASP A 246 8.65 3.15 -19.85
CA ASP A 246 9.06 1.75 -20.05
C ASP A 246 7.92 0.92 -20.69
N ASN A 247 6.79 1.54 -21.06
CA ASN A 247 5.55 0.93 -21.51
C ASN A 247 4.91 -0.02 -20.48
N GLU A 248 5.12 0.21 -19.18
CA GLU A 248 4.39 -0.48 -18.13
C GLU A 248 3.05 0.23 -17.88
N ILE A 249 1.97 -0.55 -17.63
CA ILE A 249 0.65 0.01 -17.36
C ILE A 249 0.65 0.66 -15.97
N VAL A 250 0.17 1.89 -15.91
CA VAL A 250 0.02 2.65 -14.67
C VAL A 250 -1.46 2.63 -14.26
N PHE A 251 -1.78 1.91 -13.20
CA PHE A 251 -3.16 1.67 -12.74
C PHE A 251 -3.68 2.84 -11.89
N CYS A 252 -3.75 4.01 -12.49
CA CYS A 252 -4.45 5.16 -11.93
C CYS A 252 -4.93 6.09 -13.06
N GLU A 253 -5.98 6.85 -12.79
CA GLU A 253 -6.42 7.88 -13.73
C GLU A 253 -5.36 9.00 -13.86
N LEU A 254 -5.20 9.53 -15.07
CA LEU A 254 -4.33 10.68 -15.33
C LEU A 254 -5.13 11.99 -15.40
#